data_4fa7731e4a4059d56ae0adae001fe0ea
#
_entry.id   4fa7731e4a4059d56ae0adae001fe0ea
#
_cell.length_a   1.000
_cell.length_b   1.000
_cell.length_c   1.000
_cell.angle_alpha   90.00
_cell.angle_beta   90.00
_cell.angle_gamma   90.00
#
_symmetry.space_group_name_H-M   'P 1'
#
loop_
_entity.id
_entity.type
_entity.pdbx_description
1 polymer ?
#
loop_
_entity_poly.entity_id
_entity_poly.type
_entity_poly.pdbx_seq_one_letter_code
_entity_poly.pdbx_strand_id
1 'polypeptide(L)'
;MSLFSKIIKGELPSYKIFEDELTFSFLALDQVNLGHTLVIPKTETNHWLDVGQKEYMQVHLNSQKIGKAIMKAVNCPRVGQIVAGFEVPYYHLHLIPAWSIPDLSFTRAKRRSEQEMKEIQKKIISFL
;
A
#
# COMPACT_ATOMS: atom_id res chain seq x y z
N MET A 1 20.92 1.32 -0.39
CA MET A 1 19.67 0.58 -0.60
C MET A 1 18.56 1.19 0.25
N SER A 2 17.43 1.49 -0.37
CA SER A 2 16.31 2.14 0.32
C SER A 2 15.58 1.18 1.26
N LEU A 3 14.74 1.75 2.14
CA LEU A 3 13.87 0.98 3.03
C LEU A 3 13.00 -0.01 2.25
N PHE A 4 12.36 0.46 1.17
CA PHE A 4 11.46 -0.39 0.38
C PHE A 4 12.21 -1.46 -0.40
N SER A 5 13.40 -1.17 -0.90
CA SER A 5 14.25 -2.19 -1.55
C SER A 5 14.58 -3.32 -0.58
N LYS A 6 14.85 -2.99 0.68
CA LYS A 6 15.11 -3.99 1.71
C LYS A 6 13.89 -4.84 2.00
N ILE A 7 12.71 -4.22 2.00
CA ILE A 7 11.44 -4.94 2.19
C ILE A 7 11.22 -5.93 1.05
N ILE A 8 11.40 -5.49 -0.20
CA ILE A 8 11.22 -6.36 -1.38
C ILE A 8 12.15 -7.56 -1.32
N LYS A 9 13.39 -7.37 -0.86
CA LYS A 9 14.40 -8.44 -0.77
C LYS A 9 14.23 -9.34 0.45
N GLY A 10 13.29 -9.01 1.35
CA GLY A 10 13.10 -9.78 2.57
C GLY A 10 14.09 -9.49 3.68
N GLU A 11 14.91 -8.45 3.53
CA GLU A 11 15.87 -8.03 4.56
C GLU A 11 15.21 -7.32 5.74
N LEU A 12 14.03 -6.72 5.50
CA LEU A 12 13.20 -6.13 6.53
C LEU A 12 11.81 -6.77 6.47
N PRO A 13 11.17 -6.99 7.63
CA PRO A 13 9.84 -7.57 7.66
C PRO A 13 8.79 -6.61 7.12
N SER A 14 7.72 -7.15 6.58
CA SER A 14 6.55 -6.38 6.16
C SER A 14 5.31 -7.27 6.22
N TYR A 15 4.15 -6.63 6.23
CA TYR A 15 2.87 -7.35 6.10
C TYR A 15 2.50 -7.37 4.62
N LYS A 16 3.07 -8.30 3.89
CA LYS A 16 2.88 -8.41 2.44
C LYS A 16 1.42 -8.71 2.10
N ILE A 17 0.91 -8.02 1.08
CA ILE A 17 -0.44 -8.22 0.56
C ILE A 17 -0.41 -8.96 -0.77
N PHE A 18 0.45 -8.53 -1.71
CA PHE A 18 0.51 -9.11 -3.04
C PHE A 18 1.86 -8.80 -3.67
N GLU A 19 2.32 -9.71 -4.51
CA GLU A 19 3.56 -9.52 -5.23
C GLU A 19 3.44 -10.17 -6.60
N ASP A 20 3.94 -9.48 -7.63
CA ASP A 20 4.13 -10.07 -8.94
C ASP A 20 5.53 -9.72 -9.46
N GLU A 21 5.77 -9.95 -10.75
CA GLU A 21 7.08 -9.70 -11.35
C GLU A 21 7.53 -8.24 -11.25
N LEU A 22 6.59 -7.29 -11.34
CA LEU A 22 6.88 -5.86 -11.45
C LEU A 22 6.59 -5.06 -10.19
N THR A 23 5.75 -5.56 -9.28
CA THR A 23 5.23 -4.79 -8.15
C THR A 23 5.27 -5.56 -6.85
N PHE A 24 5.23 -4.80 -5.75
CA PHE A 24 5.16 -5.35 -4.41
C PHE A 24 4.18 -4.52 -3.59
N SER A 25 3.30 -5.17 -2.82
CA SER A 25 2.29 -4.48 -2.03
C SER A 25 2.33 -4.97 -0.59
N PHE A 26 2.24 -4.04 0.34
CA PHE A 26 2.30 -4.34 1.77
C PHE A 26 1.56 -3.28 2.58
N LEU A 27 1.17 -3.62 3.80
CA LEU A 27 0.50 -2.67 4.67
C LEU A 27 1.46 -1.56 5.10
N ALA A 28 0.98 -0.32 5.11
CA ALA A 28 1.72 0.79 5.69
C ALA A 28 1.93 0.53 7.18
N LEU A 29 3.13 0.78 7.70
CA LEU A 29 3.42 0.56 9.13
C LEU A 29 2.55 1.45 10.01
N ASP A 30 2.40 2.72 9.63
CA ASP A 30 1.49 3.64 10.30
C ASP A 30 0.23 3.74 9.47
N GLN A 31 -0.86 3.25 10.01
CA GLN A 31 -2.12 3.12 9.30
C GLN A 31 -2.96 4.40 9.43
N VAL A 32 -3.27 5.04 8.32
CA VAL A 32 -4.22 6.16 8.32
C VAL A 32 -5.60 5.65 8.75
N ASN A 33 -6.01 4.54 8.17
CA ASN A 33 -7.15 3.75 8.61
C ASN A 33 -6.74 2.29 8.46
N LEU A 34 -7.34 1.41 9.24
CA LEU A 34 -6.96 -0.01 9.19
C LEU A 34 -7.23 -0.60 7.81
N GLY A 35 -6.20 -1.16 7.19
CA GLY A 35 -6.23 -1.65 5.81
C GLY A 35 -5.44 -0.78 4.83
N HIS A 36 -4.85 0.32 5.30
CA HIS A 36 -3.99 1.20 4.50
C HIS A 36 -2.84 0.40 3.91
N THR A 37 -2.78 0.32 2.59
CA THR A 37 -1.84 -0.50 1.84
C THR A 37 -1.02 0.36 0.90
N LEU A 38 0.25 -0.02 0.71
CA LEU A 38 1.14 0.61 -0.27
C LEU A 38 1.35 -0.33 -1.44
N VAL A 39 1.37 0.24 -2.65
CA VAL A 39 1.70 -0.49 -3.87
C VAL A 39 2.92 0.20 -4.48
N ILE A 40 3.99 -0.56 -4.69
CA ILE A 40 5.26 -0.02 -5.18
C ILE A 40 5.75 -0.81 -6.39
N PRO A 41 6.48 -0.15 -7.32
CA PRO A 41 7.21 -0.89 -8.35
C PRO A 41 8.46 -1.53 -7.73
N LYS A 42 8.93 -2.62 -8.33
CA LYS A 42 10.16 -3.28 -7.86
C LYS A 42 11.42 -2.53 -8.27
N THR A 43 11.38 -1.74 -9.33
CA THR A 43 12.50 -0.87 -9.70
C THR A 43 12.45 0.40 -8.86
N GLU A 44 13.52 0.66 -8.12
CA GLU A 44 13.61 1.85 -7.26
C GLU A 44 13.53 3.11 -8.10
N THR A 45 12.49 3.92 -7.88
CA THR A 45 12.26 5.18 -8.57
C THR A 45 11.71 6.16 -7.54
N ASN A 46 12.32 7.34 -7.43
CA ASN A 46 11.93 8.31 -6.41
C ASN A 46 10.58 8.95 -6.70
N HIS A 47 10.44 9.56 -7.88
CA HIS A 47 9.26 10.35 -8.22
C HIS A 47 8.36 9.60 -9.21
N TRP A 48 7.04 9.67 -9.01
CA TRP A 48 6.09 8.98 -9.88
C TRP A 48 6.20 9.41 -11.35
N LEU A 49 6.67 10.63 -11.59
CA LEU A 49 6.88 11.16 -12.95
C LEU A 49 7.95 10.38 -13.73
N ASP A 50 8.85 9.71 -13.02
CA ASP A 50 9.99 9.02 -13.62
C ASP A 50 9.82 7.50 -13.67
N VAL A 51 8.70 6.98 -13.18
CA VAL A 51 8.43 5.54 -13.18
C VAL A 51 8.24 5.05 -14.62
N GLY A 52 8.86 3.92 -14.96
CA GLY A 52 8.70 3.31 -16.27
C GLY A 52 7.24 2.99 -16.56
N GLN A 53 6.79 3.22 -17.79
CA GLN A 53 5.39 3.08 -18.17
C GLN A 53 4.83 1.70 -17.83
N LYS A 54 5.57 0.65 -18.10
CA LYS A 54 5.13 -0.73 -17.84
C LYS A 54 4.85 -0.96 -16.36
N GLU A 55 5.79 -0.56 -15.49
CA GLU A 55 5.61 -0.70 -14.04
C GLU A 55 4.52 0.22 -13.51
N TYR A 56 4.45 1.44 -14.03
CA TYR A 56 3.42 2.40 -13.63
C TYR A 56 2.03 1.83 -13.88
N MET A 57 1.82 1.27 -15.07
CA MET A 57 0.55 0.65 -15.42
C MET A 57 0.24 -0.55 -14.52
N GLN A 58 1.25 -1.38 -14.23
CA GLN A 58 1.05 -2.56 -13.40
C GLN A 58 0.71 -2.18 -11.96
N VAL A 59 1.33 -1.12 -11.41
CA VAL A 59 0.96 -0.59 -10.10
C VAL A 59 -0.52 -0.23 -10.06
N HIS A 60 -1.04 0.44 -11.09
CA HIS A 60 -2.43 0.85 -11.12
C HIS A 60 -3.40 -0.32 -11.34
N LEU A 61 -3.05 -1.28 -12.19
CA LEU A 61 -3.86 -2.47 -12.38
C LEU A 61 -3.97 -3.28 -11.08
N ASN A 62 -2.85 -3.48 -10.39
CA ASN A 62 -2.85 -4.20 -9.13
C ASN A 62 -3.57 -3.42 -8.04
N SER A 63 -3.50 -2.08 -8.07
CA SER A 63 -4.22 -1.24 -7.11
C SER A 63 -5.73 -1.40 -7.23
N GLN A 64 -6.27 -1.58 -8.43
CA GLN A 64 -7.70 -1.87 -8.59
C GLN A 64 -8.09 -3.18 -7.92
N LYS A 65 -7.29 -4.22 -8.14
CA LYS A 65 -7.52 -5.54 -7.56
C LYS A 65 -7.43 -5.50 -6.03
N ILE A 66 -6.38 -4.87 -5.53
CA ILE A 66 -6.13 -4.76 -4.08
C ILE A 66 -7.20 -3.87 -3.44
N GLY A 67 -7.56 -2.77 -4.11
CA GLY A 67 -8.61 -1.86 -3.61
C GLY A 67 -9.95 -2.56 -3.44
N LYS A 68 -10.33 -3.41 -4.38
CA LYS A 68 -11.57 -4.21 -4.24
C LYS A 68 -11.49 -5.14 -3.04
N ALA A 69 -10.34 -5.77 -2.81
CA ALA A 69 -10.14 -6.63 -1.65
C ALA A 69 -10.21 -5.85 -0.34
N ILE A 70 -9.62 -4.65 -0.29
CA ILE A 70 -9.69 -3.77 0.87
C ILE A 70 -11.14 -3.41 1.18
N MET A 71 -11.92 -3.00 0.16
CA MET A 71 -13.32 -2.63 0.37
C MET A 71 -14.13 -3.77 0.99
N LYS A 72 -13.90 -5.00 0.54
CA LYS A 72 -14.60 -6.17 1.11
C LYS A 72 -14.10 -6.47 2.53
N ALA A 73 -12.80 -6.37 2.78
CA ALA A 73 -12.23 -6.69 4.09
C ALA A 73 -12.64 -5.71 5.16
N VAL A 74 -12.71 -4.42 4.84
CA VAL A 74 -12.97 -3.34 5.80
C VAL A 74 -14.42 -2.86 5.74
N ASN A 75 -15.14 -3.19 4.66
CA ASN A 75 -16.52 -2.76 4.43
C ASN A 75 -16.64 -1.23 4.40
N CYS A 76 -15.76 -0.57 3.62
CA CYS A 76 -15.78 0.87 3.44
C CYS A 76 -16.42 1.23 2.09
N PRO A 77 -16.96 2.46 1.96
CA PRO A 77 -17.59 2.89 0.70
C PRO A 77 -16.60 3.29 -0.38
N ARG A 78 -15.38 3.65 0.00
CA ARG A 78 -14.35 4.12 -0.95
C ARG A 78 -12.96 3.70 -0.49
N VAL A 79 -12.05 3.54 -1.46
CA VAL A 79 -10.62 3.46 -1.22
C VAL A 79 -9.99 4.65 -1.93
N GLY A 80 -9.38 5.55 -1.16
CA GLY A 80 -8.69 6.72 -1.74
C GLY A 80 -7.31 6.35 -2.23
N GLN A 81 -6.84 7.06 -3.24
CA GLN A 81 -5.48 6.90 -3.76
C GLN A 81 -4.71 8.20 -3.53
N ILE A 82 -3.52 8.11 -2.94
CA ILE A 82 -2.67 9.27 -2.69
C ILE A 82 -1.23 8.92 -3.05
N VAL A 83 -0.56 9.84 -3.74
CA VAL A 83 0.88 9.79 -3.99
C VAL A 83 1.48 11.06 -3.43
N ALA A 84 2.32 10.95 -2.41
CA ALA A 84 2.93 12.11 -1.75
C ALA A 84 4.44 12.17 -1.99
N GLY A 85 5.19 11.18 -1.49
CA GLY A 85 6.61 11.05 -1.80
C GLY A 85 7.56 11.95 -1.00
N PHE A 86 7.10 12.57 0.09
CA PHE A 86 7.96 13.47 0.86
C PHE A 86 8.80 12.76 1.93
N GLU A 87 8.28 11.69 2.53
CA GLU A 87 8.96 11.02 3.62
C GLU A 87 9.93 9.93 3.15
N VAL A 88 9.49 9.11 2.19
CA VAL A 88 10.31 8.02 1.64
C VAL A 88 10.57 8.31 0.17
N PRO A 89 11.85 8.45 -0.25
CA PRO A 89 12.19 8.77 -1.63
C PRO A 89 12.10 7.54 -2.55
N TYR A 90 10.94 6.94 -2.59
CA TYR A 90 10.63 5.77 -3.41
C TYR A 90 9.15 5.86 -3.76
N TYR A 91 8.81 5.84 -5.04
CA TYR A 91 7.42 5.93 -5.48
C TYR A 91 6.56 4.87 -4.79
N HIS A 92 5.50 5.31 -4.16
CA HIS A 92 4.53 4.41 -3.55
C HIS A 92 3.13 5.02 -3.63
N LEU A 93 2.19 4.19 -4.06
CA LEU A 93 0.79 4.58 -4.14
C LEU A 93 0.09 4.11 -2.87
N HIS A 94 -0.46 5.05 -2.12
CA HIS A 94 -1.25 4.77 -0.93
C HIS A 94 -2.67 4.40 -1.32
N LEU A 95 -3.16 3.26 -0.83
CA LEU A 95 -4.56 2.86 -0.91
C LEU A 95 -5.13 2.93 0.49
N ILE A 96 -6.07 3.83 0.71
CA ILE A 96 -6.58 4.14 2.05
C ILE A 96 -8.09 3.95 2.10
N PRO A 97 -8.60 2.98 2.88
CA PRO A 97 -10.04 2.86 3.07
C PRO A 97 -10.58 4.09 3.78
N ALA A 98 -11.70 4.61 3.30
CA ALA A 98 -12.24 5.88 3.81
C ALA A 98 -13.76 5.92 3.75
N TRP A 99 -14.35 6.65 4.69
CA TRP A 99 -15.79 6.88 4.80
C TRP A 99 -16.13 8.35 4.51
N SER A 100 -15.12 9.22 4.52
CA SER A 100 -15.27 10.65 4.27
C SER A 100 -13.94 11.25 3.85
N ILE A 101 -13.93 12.48 3.33
CA ILE A 101 -12.70 13.17 2.91
C ILE A 101 -11.70 13.33 4.08
N PRO A 102 -12.12 13.76 5.29
CA PRO A 102 -11.16 13.87 6.40
C PRO A 102 -10.46 12.56 6.78
N ASP A 103 -11.03 11.41 6.46
CA ASP A 103 -10.40 10.10 6.72
C ASP A 103 -9.13 9.88 5.92
N LEU A 104 -8.88 10.68 4.89
CA LEU A 104 -7.72 10.55 4.02
C LEU A 104 -6.51 11.38 4.49
N SER A 105 -6.58 11.97 5.69
CA SER A 105 -5.49 12.78 6.21
C SER A 105 -4.40 11.92 6.84
N PHE A 106 -3.12 12.18 6.46
CA PHE A 106 -1.97 11.51 7.06
C PHE A 106 -1.78 11.84 8.54
N THR A 107 -2.41 12.90 9.05
CA THR A 107 -2.39 13.20 10.49
C THR A 107 -3.07 12.13 11.32
N ARG A 108 -3.88 11.28 10.69
CA ARG A 108 -4.58 10.17 11.36
C ARG A 108 -3.70 8.94 11.50
N ALA A 109 -2.54 8.89 10.83
CA ALA A 109 -1.68 7.71 10.81
C ALA A 109 -1.21 7.35 12.20
N LYS A 110 -1.37 6.07 12.57
CA LYS A 110 -0.90 5.56 13.85
C LYS A 110 -0.49 4.09 13.75
N ARG A 111 0.44 3.69 14.62
CA ARG A 111 0.89 2.31 14.70
C ARG A 111 -0.23 1.45 15.27
N ARG A 112 -0.47 0.30 14.65
CA ARG A 112 -1.42 -0.70 15.15
C ARG A 112 -0.66 -1.87 15.75
N SER A 113 -1.35 -2.68 16.55
CA SER A 113 -0.76 -3.87 17.13
C SER A 113 -0.41 -4.90 16.05
N GLU A 114 0.55 -5.77 16.35
CA GLU A 114 0.91 -6.86 15.43
C GLU A 114 -0.29 -7.74 15.13
N GLN A 115 -1.12 -8.01 16.13
CA GLN A 115 -2.33 -8.82 15.96
C GLN A 115 -3.30 -8.18 14.98
N GLU A 116 -3.59 -6.87 15.14
CA GLU A 116 -4.46 -6.15 14.21
C GLU A 116 -3.91 -6.19 12.79
N MET A 117 -2.60 -5.98 12.64
CA MET A 117 -1.96 -5.98 11.33
C MET A 117 -2.04 -7.35 10.65
N LYS A 118 -1.77 -8.41 11.38
CA LYS A 118 -1.87 -9.78 10.85
C LYS A 118 -3.30 -10.15 10.48
N GLU A 119 -4.26 -9.75 11.27
CA GLU A 119 -5.67 -10.03 11.00
C GLU A 119 -6.15 -9.34 9.73
N ILE A 120 -5.84 -8.04 9.58
CA ILE A 120 -6.26 -7.30 8.38
C ILE A 120 -5.50 -7.77 7.14
N GLN A 121 -4.22 -8.11 7.27
CA GLN A 121 -3.44 -8.70 6.19
C GLN A 121 -4.10 -9.96 5.66
N LYS A 122 -4.42 -10.89 6.55
CA LYS A 122 -5.06 -12.16 6.21
C LYS A 122 -6.42 -11.93 5.55
N LYS A 123 -7.18 -11.00 6.08
CA LYS A 123 -8.53 -10.71 5.58
C LYS A 123 -8.48 -10.13 4.17
N ILE A 124 -7.60 -9.17 3.91
CA ILE A 124 -7.44 -8.59 2.57
C ILE A 124 -7.00 -9.67 1.59
N ILE A 125 -5.99 -10.47 1.94
CA ILE A 125 -5.50 -11.54 1.07
C ILE A 125 -6.62 -12.52 0.72
N SER A 126 -7.52 -12.81 1.65
CA SER A 126 -8.62 -13.76 1.42
C SER A 126 -9.56 -13.32 0.31
N PHE A 127 -9.57 -12.04 -0.05
CA PHE A 127 -10.42 -11.50 -1.10
C PHE A 127 -9.67 -11.23 -2.42
N LEU A 128 -8.40 -11.54 -2.48
CA LEU A 128 -7.61 -11.37 -3.71
C LEU A 128 -7.87 -12.46 -4.77
#